data_776b3426b6bda5af834e31a231337c18
#
_entry.id   776b3426b6bda5af834e31a231337c18
#
_cell.length_a   1.000
_cell.length_b   1.000
_cell.length_c   1.000
_cell.angle_alpha   90.00
_cell.angle_beta   90.00
_cell.angle_gamma   90.00
#
_symmetry.space_group_name_H-M   'P 1'
#
loop_
_entity.id
_entity.type
_entity.pdbx_description
1 polymer ?
#
loop_
_entity_poly.entity_id
_entity_poly.type
_entity_poly.pdbx_seq_one_letter_code
_entity_poly.pdbx_strand_id
1 'polypeptide(L)'
;MNASQVTKWFIKKNPELSSGYIDGNTKINKLLYFANLFSYAVLNEKMISDEFVAFPNGPVVYSVYRDYRYNGLNRIPSEDVEVDDKFLKILEIVNFVYGNKEKEE
;
A
#
# COMPACT_ATOMS: atom_id res chain seq x y z
N MET A 1 8.64 -1.04 -8.90
CA MET A 1 7.83 0.16 -8.58
C MET A 1 8.30 0.76 -7.27
N ASN A 2 8.03 2.04 -7.06
CA ASN A 2 8.32 2.62 -5.76
C ASN A 2 7.04 2.63 -4.91
N ALA A 3 7.23 2.85 -3.60
CA ALA A 3 6.11 2.79 -2.67
C ALA A 3 5.04 3.84 -2.95
N SER A 4 5.46 5.01 -3.44
CA SER A 4 4.51 6.08 -3.75
C SER A 4 3.55 5.65 -4.86
N GLN A 5 4.06 4.99 -5.89
CA GLN A 5 3.22 4.51 -6.99
C GLN A 5 2.22 3.47 -6.51
N VAL A 6 2.67 2.52 -5.69
CA VAL A 6 1.78 1.47 -5.19
C VAL A 6 0.76 2.07 -4.23
N THR A 7 1.17 3.02 -3.41
CA THR A 7 0.25 3.72 -2.50
C THR A 7 -0.86 4.41 -3.28
N LYS A 8 -0.51 5.13 -4.35
CA LYS A 8 -1.52 5.81 -5.17
C LYS A 8 -2.50 4.83 -5.77
N TRP A 9 -2.00 3.67 -6.21
CA TRP A 9 -2.87 2.65 -6.76
C TRP A 9 -3.89 2.16 -5.74
N PHE A 10 -3.42 1.86 -4.52
CA PHE A 10 -4.33 1.38 -3.47
C PHE A 10 -5.32 2.46 -3.05
N ILE A 11 -4.90 3.72 -2.97
CA ILE A 11 -5.81 4.80 -2.60
C ILE A 11 -6.91 4.96 -3.66
N LYS A 12 -6.54 4.83 -4.93
CA LYS A 12 -7.55 4.95 -5.98
C LYS A 12 -8.59 3.84 -5.87
N LYS A 13 -8.18 2.64 -5.51
CA LYS A 13 -9.09 1.52 -5.32
C LYS A 13 -9.87 1.62 -4.01
N ASN A 14 -9.31 2.29 -3.01
CA ASN A 14 -9.89 2.39 -1.68
C ASN A 14 -9.86 3.84 -1.21
N PRO A 15 -10.75 4.69 -1.74
CA PRO A 15 -10.70 6.13 -1.41
C PRO A 15 -10.81 6.42 0.09
N GLU A 16 -11.41 5.51 0.85
CA GLU A 16 -11.53 5.71 2.30
C GLU A 16 -10.19 5.76 2.99
N LEU A 17 -9.12 5.26 2.36
CA LEU A 17 -7.79 5.32 2.97
C LEU A 17 -7.29 6.75 3.11
N SER A 18 -7.83 7.67 2.35
CA SER A 18 -7.43 9.07 2.42
C SER A 18 -8.28 9.88 3.38
N SER A 19 -9.11 9.23 4.19
CA SER A 19 -10.04 9.94 5.07
C SER A 19 -9.37 10.59 6.27
N GLY A 20 -8.10 10.29 6.53
CA GLY A 20 -7.38 10.91 7.63
C GLY A 20 -7.46 10.17 8.95
N TYR A 21 -8.07 9.01 8.98
CA TYR A 21 -8.10 8.21 10.20
C TYR A 21 -6.73 7.62 10.49
N ILE A 22 -6.46 7.47 11.77
CA ILE A 22 -5.18 6.92 12.22
C ILE A 22 -4.93 5.55 11.60
N ASP A 23 -5.97 4.75 11.49
CA ASP A 23 -5.85 3.39 10.98
C ASP A 23 -5.41 3.34 9.51
N GLY A 24 -5.65 4.41 8.76
CA GLY A 24 -5.28 4.44 7.36
C GLY A 24 -3.79 4.26 7.14
N ASN A 25 -2.97 4.87 8.00
CA ASN A 25 -1.52 4.72 7.87
C ASN A 25 -1.10 3.27 8.09
N THR A 26 -1.64 2.64 9.12
CA THR A 26 -1.37 1.23 9.38
C THR A 26 -1.86 0.36 8.23
N LYS A 27 -3.05 0.63 7.74
CA LYS A 27 -3.64 -0.19 6.70
C LYS A 27 -2.88 -0.08 5.39
N ILE A 28 -2.52 1.14 4.98
CA ILE A 28 -1.79 1.27 3.71
C ILE A 28 -0.43 0.59 3.79
N ASN A 29 0.25 0.70 4.91
CA ASN A 29 1.55 0.05 5.04
C ASN A 29 1.43 -1.47 5.07
N LYS A 30 0.35 -2.02 5.62
CA LYS A 30 0.10 -3.46 5.53
C LYS A 30 -0.15 -3.90 4.09
N LEU A 31 -0.91 -3.11 3.33
CA LEU A 31 -1.15 -3.44 1.94
C LEU A 31 0.16 -3.43 1.14
N LEU A 32 1.00 -2.45 1.38
CA LEU A 32 2.31 -2.39 0.73
C LEU A 32 3.16 -3.62 1.07
N TYR A 33 3.15 -4.00 2.33
CA TYR A 33 3.93 -5.16 2.77
C TYR A 33 3.42 -6.44 2.12
N PHE A 34 2.10 -6.65 2.11
CA PHE A 34 1.54 -7.84 1.48
C PHE A 34 1.78 -7.87 -0.02
N ALA A 35 1.70 -6.72 -0.67
CA ALA A 35 1.99 -6.65 -2.10
C ALA A 35 3.41 -7.15 -2.38
N ASN A 36 4.36 -6.70 -1.56
CA ASN A 36 5.74 -7.12 -1.74
C ASN A 36 5.93 -8.59 -1.42
N LEU A 37 5.29 -9.06 -0.36
CA LEU A 37 5.37 -10.44 0.07
C LEU A 37 4.82 -11.39 -1.00
N PHE A 38 3.65 -11.05 -1.54
CA PHE A 38 3.03 -11.87 -2.59
C PHE A 38 3.86 -11.84 -3.86
N SER A 39 4.46 -10.71 -4.17
CA SER A 39 5.33 -10.61 -5.34
C SER A 39 6.52 -11.57 -5.21
N TYR A 40 7.12 -11.63 -4.03
CA TYR A 40 8.19 -12.59 -3.79
C TYR A 40 7.70 -14.02 -3.92
N ALA A 41 6.53 -14.31 -3.35
CA ALA A 41 6.01 -15.67 -3.36
C ALA A 41 5.67 -16.15 -4.77
N VAL A 42 5.12 -15.28 -5.60
CA VAL A 42 4.62 -15.66 -6.93
C VAL A 42 5.67 -15.45 -8.01
N LEU A 43 6.39 -14.32 -7.95
CA LEU A 43 7.30 -13.91 -9.02
C LEU A 43 8.77 -14.03 -8.64
N ASN A 44 9.06 -14.29 -7.38
CA ASN A 44 10.43 -14.36 -6.86
C ASN A 44 11.17 -13.04 -7.06
N GLU A 45 10.45 -11.92 -7.00
CA GLU A 45 11.05 -10.60 -7.07
C GLU A 45 10.20 -9.63 -6.26
N LYS A 46 10.82 -8.57 -5.77
CA LYS A 46 10.07 -7.59 -5.02
C LYS A 46 9.40 -6.60 -5.96
N MET A 47 8.19 -6.21 -5.59
CA MET A 47 7.45 -5.21 -6.35
C MET A 47 7.90 -3.81 -5.97
N ILE A 48 8.10 -3.58 -4.68
CA ILE A 48 8.38 -2.26 -4.13
C ILE A 48 9.87 -2.15 -3.85
N SER A 49 10.51 -1.16 -4.47
CA SER A 49 11.95 -0.97 -4.35
C SER A 49 12.35 -0.32 -3.04
N ASP A 50 11.44 0.36 -2.36
CA ASP A 50 11.73 1.00 -1.09
C ASP A 50 11.96 -0.04 0.01
N GLU A 51 12.76 0.32 1.00
CA GLU A 51 12.99 -0.57 2.13
C GLU A 51 11.88 -0.45 3.14
N PHE A 52 11.55 -1.56 3.79
CA PHE A 52 10.62 -1.59 4.90
C PHE A 52 11.41 -1.56 6.20
N VAL A 53 10.93 -0.77 7.17
CA VAL A 53 11.54 -0.70 8.48
C VAL A 53 10.58 -1.26 9.50
N ALA A 54 11.13 -1.86 10.56
CA ALA A 54 10.32 -2.47 11.60
C ALA A 54 9.75 -1.40 12.53
N PHE A 55 8.42 -1.42 12.68
CA PHE A 55 7.72 -0.56 13.62
C PHE A 55 6.91 -1.47 14.53
N PRO A 56 6.46 -0.96 15.70
CA PRO A 56 5.73 -1.83 16.64
C PRO A 56 4.50 -2.50 16.05
N ASN A 57 3.82 -1.85 15.11
CA ASN A 57 2.62 -2.40 14.51
C ASN A 57 2.88 -3.13 13.19
N GLY A 58 4.14 -3.37 12.87
CA GLY A 58 4.52 -4.09 11.67
C GLY A 58 5.42 -3.26 10.77
N PRO A 59 5.91 -3.86 9.68
CA PRO A 59 6.81 -3.15 8.77
C PRO A 59 6.11 -1.99 8.08
N VAL A 60 6.85 -0.91 7.88
CA VAL A 60 6.32 0.26 7.16
C VAL A 60 7.38 0.73 6.17
N VAL A 61 6.92 1.39 5.09
CA VAL A 61 7.80 2.19 4.25
C VAL A 61 7.80 3.58 4.88
N TYR A 62 8.95 4.00 5.37
CA TYR A 62 9.02 5.19 6.21
C TYR A 62 8.49 6.44 5.52
N SER A 63 8.79 6.64 4.25
CA SER A 63 8.33 7.82 3.53
C SER A 63 6.80 7.87 3.47
N VAL A 64 6.16 6.73 3.26
CA VAL A 64 4.70 6.65 3.23
C VAL A 64 4.13 6.90 4.61
N TYR A 65 4.73 6.27 5.63
CA TYR A 65 4.30 6.45 7.01
C TYR A 65 4.35 7.93 7.41
N ARG A 66 5.46 8.60 7.08
CA ARG A 66 5.64 10.00 7.42
C ARG A 66 4.65 10.89 6.68
N ASP A 67 4.47 10.64 5.39
CA ASP A 67 3.57 11.46 4.58
C ASP A 67 2.14 11.34 5.08
N TYR A 68 1.72 10.11 5.43
CA TYR A 68 0.39 9.93 5.96
C TYR A 68 0.23 10.66 7.28
N ARG A 69 1.25 10.59 8.13
CA ARG A 69 1.17 11.16 9.47
C ARG A 69 1.07 12.69 9.44
N TYR A 70 1.84 13.32 8.58
CA TYR A 70 1.94 14.77 8.59
C TYR A 70 1.07 15.48 7.56
N ASN A 71 0.81 14.85 6.45
CA ASN A 71 0.10 15.49 5.34
C ASN A 71 -1.23 14.84 5.02
N GLY A 72 -1.43 13.60 5.43
CA GLY A 72 -2.61 12.84 5.05
C GLY A 72 -2.50 12.36 3.60
N LEU A 73 -3.05 11.20 3.34
CA LEU A 73 -3.00 10.64 1.99
C LEU A 73 -3.91 11.40 1.01
N ASN A 74 -4.86 12.15 1.52
CA ASN A 74 -5.72 12.94 0.65
C ASN A 74 -4.97 14.03 -0.10
N ARG A 75 -3.72 14.29 0.28
CA ARG A 75 -2.89 15.24 -0.45
C ARG A 75 -2.07 14.59 -1.54
N ILE A 76 -2.09 13.27 -1.61
CA ILE A 76 -1.42 12.56 -2.70
C ILE A 76 -2.36 12.65 -3.89
N PRO A 77 -1.90 13.19 -5.03
CA PRO A 77 -2.78 13.35 -6.19
C PRO A 77 -3.38 12.02 -6.60
N SER A 78 -4.67 12.05 -6.90
CA SER A 78 -5.35 10.87 -7.41
C SER A 78 -5.09 10.82 -8.91
N GLU A 79 -4.19 9.97 -9.32
CA GLU A 79 -3.88 9.83 -10.73
C GLU A 79 -3.66 8.36 -11.05
N ASP A 80 -3.86 8.03 -12.31
CA ASP A 80 -3.63 6.66 -12.75
C ASP A 80 -2.15 6.37 -12.72
N VAL A 81 -1.82 5.17 -12.26
CA VAL A 81 -0.45 4.71 -12.17
C VAL A 81 -0.28 3.57 -13.14
N GLU A 82 0.75 3.64 -13.97
CA GLU A 82 1.07 2.53 -14.85
C GLU A 82 1.69 1.41 -14.04
N VAL A 83 1.16 0.19 -14.24
CA VAL A 83 1.61 -0.98 -13.49
C VAL A 83 1.86 -2.09 -14.50
N ASP A 84 3.02 -2.75 -14.38
CA ASP A 84 3.28 -3.93 -15.21
C ASP A 84 2.22 -4.98 -14.95
N ASP A 85 1.83 -5.70 -16.01
CA ASP A 85 0.77 -6.69 -15.89
C ASP A 85 1.04 -7.71 -14.78
N LYS A 86 2.28 -8.14 -14.63
CA LYS A 86 2.61 -9.14 -13.62
C LYS A 86 2.34 -8.62 -12.21
N PHE A 87 2.61 -7.34 -11.97
CA PHE A 87 2.36 -6.74 -10.66
C PHE A 87 0.89 -6.39 -10.47
N LEU A 88 0.22 -6.02 -11.56
CA LEU A 88 -1.19 -5.66 -11.47
C LEU A 88 -2.03 -6.79 -10.90
N LYS A 89 -1.77 -8.02 -11.35
CA LYS A 89 -2.51 -9.17 -10.84
C LYS A 89 -2.29 -9.34 -9.34
N ILE A 90 -1.07 -9.13 -8.89
CA ILE A 90 -0.76 -9.24 -7.47
C ILE A 90 -1.46 -8.16 -6.67
N LEU A 91 -1.44 -6.92 -7.17
CA LEU A 91 -2.12 -5.82 -6.50
C LEU A 91 -3.63 -6.08 -6.40
N GLU A 92 -4.22 -6.61 -7.47
CA GLU A 92 -5.64 -6.91 -7.46
C GLU A 92 -5.98 -7.98 -6.44
N ILE A 93 -5.14 -9.01 -6.34
CA ILE A 93 -5.35 -10.08 -5.36
C ILE A 93 -5.24 -9.53 -3.94
N VAL A 94 -4.19 -8.75 -3.67
CA VAL A 94 -3.98 -8.17 -2.34
C VAL A 94 -5.15 -7.27 -1.99
N ASN A 95 -5.59 -6.46 -2.95
CA ASN A 95 -6.71 -5.57 -2.70
C ASN A 95 -8.00 -6.34 -2.43
N PHE A 96 -8.23 -7.41 -3.19
CA PHE A 96 -9.43 -8.22 -2.99
C PHE A 96 -9.43 -8.89 -1.61
N VAL A 97 -8.28 -9.44 -1.20
CA VAL A 97 -8.21 -10.18 0.05
C VAL A 97 -8.17 -9.27 1.27
N TYR A 98 -7.45 -8.17 1.21
CA TYR A 98 -7.18 -7.34 2.38
C TYR A 98 -7.75 -5.93 2.31
N GLY A 99 -8.08 -5.45 1.13
CA GLY A 99 -8.46 -4.05 0.96
C GLY A 99 -9.69 -3.64 1.72
N ASN A 100 -10.65 -4.54 1.88
CA ASN A 100 -11.94 -4.23 2.50
C ASN A 100 -12.17 -5.02 3.78
N LYS A 101 -11.13 -5.36 4.50
CA LYS A 101 -11.25 -6.25 5.65
C LYS A 101 -11.29 -5.54 7.00
N GLU A 102 -11.16 -4.24 7.03
CA GLU A 102 -11.03 -3.58 8.33
C GLU A 102 -12.26 -3.74 9.20
N LYS A 103 -13.41 -3.96 8.60
CA LYS A 103 -14.63 -4.04 9.40
C LYS A 103 -14.93 -5.42 9.92
N GLU A 104 -14.14 -6.38 9.51
CA GLU A 104 -14.37 -7.77 9.89
C GLU A 104 -13.54 -8.18 11.07
N GLU A 105 -12.60 -7.33 11.43
CA GLU A 105 -11.70 -7.60 12.54
C GLU A 105 -12.31 -7.14 13.86
#